data_ba393b639881ffbf5ac37b2876007763
#
_entry.id   ba393b639881ffbf5ac37b2876007763
#
_cell.length_a   1.000
_cell.length_b   1.000
_cell.length_c   1.000
_cell.angle_alpha   90.00
_cell.angle_beta   90.00
_cell.angle_gamma   90.00
#
_symmetry.space_group_name_H-M   'P 1'
#
loop_
_entity.id
_entity.type
_entity.pdbx_description
1 polymer ?
#
loop_
_entity_poly.entity_id
_entity_poly.type
_entity_poly.pdbx_seq_one_letter_code
_entity_poly.pdbx_strand_id
1 'polypeptide(L)'
;MYKKEEIGQFKCDLKENMKEWAIGKVDALCQQRPRLKNASVYIKRGISNWLAREEENIDAMIDNALLFITDEDGNISTDVIINDLITCFKDMDVSKVVVGGFTLEYGAGMVNIYIPHNPLFDIIFGDLGMVSINADDLLEIKSLFGNEE
;
A
#
# COMPACT_ATOMS: atom_id res chain seq x y z
N MET A 1 -17.82 -11.46 -3.62
CA MET A 1 -17.40 -12.50 -2.67
C MET A 1 -16.37 -13.44 -3.30
N TYR A 2 -15.34 -13.77 -2.57
CA TYR A 2 -14.36 -14.78 -2.99
C TYR A 2 -14.61 -16.07 -2.23
N LYS A 3 -14.63 -17.17 -2.94
CA LYS A 3 -14.77 -18.49 -2.34
C LYS A 3 -13.42 -18.98 -1.84
N LYS A 4 -13.45 -19.96 -0.96
CA LYS A 4 -12.23 -20.55 -0.38
C LYS A 4 -11.19 -20.92 -1.44
N GLU A 5 -11.63 -21.45 -2.58
CA GLU A 5 -10.77 -21.88 -3.68
C GLU A 5 -10.16 -20.70 -4.44
N GLU A 6 -10.72 -19.51 -4.26
CA GLU A 6 -10.31 -18.29 -4.96
C GLU A 6 -9.41 -17.38 -4.13
N ILE A 7 -8.97 -17.83 -2.95
CA ILE A 7 -8.14 -17.01 -2.06
C ILE A 7 -6.84 -16.58 -2.73
N GLY A 8 -6.21 -17.48 -3.48
CA GLY A 8 -5.01 -17.14 -4.23
C GLY A 8 -5.24 -16.01 -5.23
N GLN A 9 -6.36 -16.06 -5.93
CA GLN A 9 -6.75 -15.01 -6.87
C GLN A 9 -7.05 -13.70 -6.13
N PHE A 10 -7.73 -13.78 -5.01
CA PHE A 10 -8.00 -12.60 -4.18
C PHE A 10 -6.70 -11.91 -3.76
N LYS A 11 -5.71 -12.68 -3.29
CA LYS A 11 -4.42 -12.13 -2.88
C LYS A 11 -3.72 -11.45 -4.05
N CYS A 12 -3.74 -12.05 -5.23
CA CYS A 12 -3.15 -11.45 -6.43
C CYS A 12 -3.86 -10.15 -6.80
N ASP A 13 -5.19 -10.15 -6.78
CA ASP A 13 -5.99 -8.97 -7.11
C ASP A 13 -5.72 -7.84 -6.12
N LEU A 14 -5.67 -8.17 -4.83
CA LEU A 14 -5.40 -7.17 -3.78
C LEU A 14 -4.02 -6.53 -3.96
N LYS A 15 -2.99 -7.33 -4.21
CA LYS A 15 -1.63 -6.82 -4.41
C LYS A 15 -1.55 -5.93 -5.65
N GLU A 16 -2.17 -6.33 -6.74
CA GLU A 16 -2.18 -5.55 -7.98
C GLU A 16 -2.92 -4.23 -7.80
N ASN A 17 -4.08 -4.25 -7.14
CA ASN A 17 -4.86 -3.05 -6.89
C ASN A 17 -4.12 -2.09 -5.96
N MET A 18 -3.44 -2.60 -4.94
CA MET A 18 -2.63 -1.77 -4.06
C MET A 18 -1.47 -1.12 -4.81
N LYS A 19 -0.83 -1.86 -5.72
CA LYS A 19 0.24 -1.33 -6.55
C LYS A 19 -0.26 -0.21 -7.46
N GLU A 20 -1.38 -0.42 -8.14
CA GLU A 20 -1.99 0.58 -9.01
C GLU A 20 -2.40 1.83 -8.23
N TRP A 21 -2.95 1.63 -7.05
CA TRP A 21 -3.30 2.74 -6.17
C TRP A 21 -2.07 3.56 -5.78
N ALA A 22 -0.98 2.89 -5.38
CA ALA A 22 0.26 3.56 -5.00
C ALA A 22 0.85 4.34 -6.17
N ILE A 23 0.83 3.77 -7.37
CA ILE A 23 1.31 4.43 -8.58
C ILE A 23 0.45 5.66 -8.89
N GLY A 24 -0.87 5.54 -8.73
CA GLY A 24 -1.79 6.66 -8.90
C GLY A 24 -1.51 7.81 -7.93
N LYS A 25 -1.18 7.50 -6.68
CA LYS A 25 -0.79 8.52 -5.69
C LYS A 25 0.52 9.20 -6.08
N VAL A 26 1.47 8.47 -6.62
CA VAL A 26 2.72 9.05 -7.13
C VAL A 26 2.44 10.00 -8.29
N ASP A 27 1.58 9.61 -9.23
CA ASP A 27 1.20 10.47 -10.35
C ASP A 27 0.55 11.78 -9.86
N ALA A 28 -0.36 11.68 -8.89
CA ALA A 28 -1.01 12.85 -8.33
C ALA A 28 0.00 13.79 -7.66
N LEU A 29 0.93 13.22 -6.89
CA LEU A 29 1.98 13.99 -6.24
C LEU A 29 2.89 14.69 -7.25
N CYS A 30 3.26 13.99 -8.32
CA CYS A 30 4.12 14.53 -9.37
C CYS A 30 3.43 15.66 -10.14
N GLN A 31 2.11 15.61 -10.31
CA GLN A 31 1.37 16.70 -10.94
C GLN A 31 1.39 17.97 -10.08
N GLN A 32 1.39 17.82 -8.77
CA GLN A 32 1.42 18.95 -7.86
C GLN A 32 2.82 19.55 -7.70
N ARG A 33 3.85 18.77 -7.98
CA ARG A 33 5.25 19.18 -7.79
C ARG A 33 6.04 18.95 -9.09
N PRO A 34 6.28 20.00 -9.88
CA PRO A 34 6.95 19.85 -11.19
C PRO A 34 8.31 19.17 -11.13
N ARG A 35 9.05 19.31 -10.02
CA ARG A 35 10.36 18.67 -9.87
C ARG A 35 10.25 17.15 -9.85
N LEU A 36 9.16 16.62 -9.28
CA LEU A 36 8.94 15.17 -9.21
C LEU A 36 8.49 14.60 -10.54
N LYS A 37 7.92 15.40 -11.40
CA LYS A 37 7.39 14.93 -12.68
C LYS A 37 8.45 14.21 -13.52
N ASN A 38 9.68 14.75 -13.53
CA ASN A 38 10.79 14.14 -14.28
C ASN A 38 11.32 12.88 -13.62
N ALA A 39 11.06 12.70 -12.31
CA ALA A 39 11.51 11.54 -11.54
C ALA A 39 10.43 10.45 -11.43
N SER A 40 9.22 10.69 -11.95
CA SER A 40 8.08 9.78 -11.75
C SER A 40 8.35 8.35 -12.20
N VAL A 41 9.04 8.16 -13.33
CA VAL A 41 9.39 6.85 -13.86
C VAL A 41 10.26 6.09 -12.87
N TYR A 42 11.24 6.75 -12.28
CA TYR A 42 12.16 6.12 -11.31
C TYR A 42 11.44 5.80 -10.01
N ILE A 43 10.55 6.68 -9.55
CA ILE A 43 9.77 6.46 -8.33
C ILE A 43 8.86 5.25 -8.51
N LYS A 44 8.13 5.17 -9.63
CA LYS A 44 7.25 4.04 -9.93
C LYS A 44 8.02 2.73 -10.02
N ARG A 45 9.19 2.75 -10.67
CA ARG A 45 10.04 1.57 -10.76
C ARG A 45 10.52 1.13 -9.38
N GLY A 46 10.88 2.10 -8.53
CA GLY A 46 11.27 1.83 -7.15
C GLY A 46 10.16 1.14 -6.36
N ILE A 47 8.92 1.62 -6.50
CA ILE A 47 7.75 1.02 -5.85
C ILE A 47 7.57 -0.42 -6.34
N SER A 48 7.60 -0.64 -7.66
CA SER A 48 7.44 -1.98 -8.23
C SER A 48 8.53 -2.95 -7.75
N ASN A 49 9.78 -2.49 -7.71
CA ASN A 49 10.90 -3.31 -7.24
C ASN A 49 10.79 -3.61 -5.75
N TRP A 50 10.34 -2.65 -4.95
CA TRP A 50 10.13 -2.84 -3.52
C TRP A 50 9.04 -3.87 -3.26
N LEU A 51 7.90 -3.76 -3.95
CA LEU A 51 6.80 -4.71 -3.81
C LEU A 51 7.23 -6.12 -4.20
N ALA A 52 8.00 -6.26 -5.27
CA ALA A 52 8.51 -7.56 -5.69
C ALA A 52 9.47 -8.16 -4.66
N ARG A 53 10.32 -7.34 -4.05
CA ARG A 53 11.28 -7.78 -3.05
C ARG A 53 10.59 -8.21 -1.75
N GLU A 54 9.52 -7.51 -1.37
CA GLU A 54 8.80 -7.73 -0.12
C GLU A 54 7.58 -8.64 -0.29
N GLU A 55 7.44 -9.31 -1.44
CA GLU A 55 6.26 -10.11 -1.75
C GLU A 55 5.94 -11.15 -0.67
N GLU A 56 6.96 -11.85 -0.17
CA GLU A 56 6.75 -12.86 0.87
C GLU A 56 6.22 -12.25 2.16
N ASN A 57 6.74 -11.08 2.54
CA ASN A 57 6.27 -10.38 3.74
C ASN A 57 4.86 -9.86 3.57
N ILE A 58 4.53 -9.35 2.39
CA ILE A 58 3.19 -8.87 2.06
C ILE A 58 2.20 -10.03 2.08
N ASP A 59 2.56 -11.16 1.49
CA ASP A 59 1.73 -12.36 1.51
C ASP A 59 1.48 -12.83 2.95
N ALA A 60 2.50 -12.83 3.78
CA ALA A 60 2.36 -13.22 5.19
C ALA A 60 1.41 -12.29 5.94
N MET A 61 1.50 -10.99 5.69
CA MET A 61 0.59 -10.00 6.29
C MET A 61 -0.85 -10.24 5.86
N ILE A 62 -1.06 -10.51 4.57
CA ILE A 62 -2.39 -10.79 4.02
C ILE A 62 -2.93 -12.08 4.64
N ASP A 63 -2.12 -13.13 4.70
CA ASP A 63 -2.53 -14.41 5.29
C ASP A 63 -2.95 -14.26 6.74
N ASN A 64 -2.21 -13.49 7.52
CA ASN A 64 -2.56 -13.22 8.92
C ASN A 64 -3.88 -12.46 9.03
N ALA A 65 -4.11 -11.48 8.17
CA ALA A 65 -5.37 -10.75 8.14
C ALA A 65 -6.54 -11.65 7.75
N LEU A 66 -6.33 -12.55 6.79
CA LEU A 66 -7.37 -13.47 6.33
C LEU A 66 -7.85 -14.42 7.42
N LEU A 67 -7.01 -14.74 8.39
CA LEU A 67 -7.42 -15.59 9.52
C LEU A 67 -8.57 -14.97 10.33
N PHE A 68 -8.71 -13.65 10.30
CA PHE A 68 -9.73 -12.94 11.07
C PHE A 68 -10.99 -12.62 10.28
N ILE A 69 -10.94 -12.70 8.96
CA ILE A 69 -11.99 -12.16 8.10
C ILE A 69 -12.66 -13.19 7.19
N THR A 70 -12.19 -14.45 7.24
CA THR A 70 -12.90 -15.54 6.55
C THR A 70 -14.05 -16.02 7.41
N ASP A 71 -15.16 -16.38 6.76
CA ASP A 71 -16.30 -16.98 7.46
C ASP A 71 -16.02 -18.45 7.81
N GLU A 72 -17.02 -19.12 8.42
CA GLU A 72 -16.89 -20.51 8.84
C GLU A 72 -16.62 -21.45 7.66
N ASP A 73 -17.12 -21.10 6.47
CA ASP A 73 -16.92 -21.88 5.26
C ASP A 73 -15.61 -21.54 4.54
N GLY A 74 -14.87 -20.58 5.06
CA GLY A 74 -13.62 -20.12 4.46
C GLY A 74 -13.80 -19.12 3.33
N ASN A 75 -15.01 -18.60 3.14
CA ASN A 75 -15.32 -17.63 2.09
C ASN A 75 -15.03 -16.21 2.57
N ILE A 76 -14.82 -15.30 1.62
CA ILE A 76 -14.42 -13.94 1.87
C ILE A 76 -15.34 -12.98 1.11
N SER A 77 -15.91 -11.99 1.82
CA SER A 77 -16.64 -10.89 1.20
C SER A 77 -15.69 -9.69 1.02
N THR A 78 -15.55 -9.19 -0.21
CA THR A 78 -14.63 -8.07 -0.49
C THR A 78 -14.94 -6.83 0.33
N ASP A 79 -16.20 -6.47 0.48
CA ASP A 79 -16.57 -5.28 1.26
C ASP A 79 -16.19 -5.41 2.73
N VAL A 80 -16.47 -6.57 3.32
CA VAL A 80 -16.15 -6.84 4.72
C VAL A 80 -14.64 -6.85 4.91
N ILE A 81 -13.90 -7.46 3.99
CA ILE A 81 -12.46 -7.58 4.08
C ILE A 81 -11.78 -6.23 4.14
N ILE A 82 -12.12 -5.34 3.21
CA ILE A 82 -11.41 -4.07 3.13
C ILE A 82 -11.65 -3.26 4.39
N ASN A 83 -12.89 -3.25 4.89
CA ASN A 83 -13.19 -2.57 6.13
C ASN A 83 -12.44 -3.18 7.32
N ASP A 84 -12.39 -4.52 7.38
CA ASP A 84 -11.70 -5.21 8.46
C ASP A 84 -10.18 -5.03 8.38
N LEU A 85 -9.60 -5.06 7.17
CA LEU A 85 -8.18 -4.79 6.98
C LEU A 85 -7.81 -3.37 7.41
N ILE A 86 -8.63 -2.39 7.08
CA ILE A 86 -8.39 -1.01 7.49
C ILE A 86 -8.51 -0.89 9.00
N THR A 87 -9.48 -1.56 9.61
CA THR A 87 -9.64 -1.57 11.06
C THR A 87 -8.41 -2.20 11.73
N CYS A 88 -7.95 -3.34 11.22
CA CYS A 88 -6.73 -3.99 11.71
C CYS A 88 -5.52 -3.06 11.58
N PHE A 89 -5.42 -2.36 10.46
CA PHE A 89 -4.33 -1.41 10.24
C PHE A 89 -4.37 -0.26 11.24
N LYS A 90 -5.56 0.26 11.56
CA LYS A 90 -5.72 1.33 12.54
C LYS A 90 -5.30 0.89 13.95
N ASP A 91 -5.55 -0.37 14.28
CA ASP A 91 -5.24 -0.92 15.61
C ASP A 91 -3.82 -1.48 15.71
N MET A 92 -3.12 -1.60 14.58
CA MET A 92 -1.78 -2.15 14.52
C MET A 92 -0.79 -1.22 15.23
N ASP A 93 0.14 -1.81 15.98
CA ASP A 93 1.25 -1.06 16.57
C ASP A 93 2.14 -0.48 15.47
N VAL A 94 2.70 0.68 15.75
CA VAL A 94 3.59 1.34 14.79
C VAL A 94 4.89 0.56 14.66
N SER A 95 5.25 0.25 13.41
CA SER A 95 6.48 -0.45 13.06
C SER A 95 7.27 0.37 12.05
N LYS A 96 8.58 0.16 12.00
CA LYS A 96 9.48 0.84 11.07
C LYS A 96 10.27 -0.16 10.26
N VAL A 97 10.48 0.16 9.00
CA VAL A 97 11.36 -0.59 8.13
C VAL A 97 12.15 0.38 7.27
N VAL A 98 13.42 0.06 7.03
CA VAL A 98 14.28 0.89 6.17
C VAL A 98 14.51 0.15 4.87
N VAL A 99 14.19 0.80 3.74
CA VAL A 99 14.34 0.24 2.41
C VAL A 99 15.03 1.25 1.51
N GLY A 100 16.22 0.93 1.07
CA GLY A 100 16.97 1.78 0.14
C GLY A 100 17.21 3.21 0.67
N GLY A 101 17.38 3.36 1.97
CA GLY A 101 17.56 4.66 2.61
C GLY A 101 16.26 5.36 2.99
N PHE A 102 15.12 4.92 2.45
CA PHE A 102 13.82 5.42 2.88
C PHE A 102 13.41 4.72 4.16
N THR A 103 12.85 5.49 5.09
CA THR A 103 12.27 4.91 6.31
C THR A 103 10.77 4.89 6.17
N LEU A 104 10.19 3.71 6.32
CA LEU A 104 8.75 3.50 6.26
C LEU A 104 8.25 3.25 7.68
N GLU A 105 7.34 4.09 8.14
CA GLU A 105 6.71 3.94 9.44
C GLU A 105 5.22 3.67 9.20
N TYR A 106 4.72 2.55 9.69
CA TYR A 106 3.34 2.16 9.43
C TYR A 106 2.68 1.60 10.68
N GLY A 107 1.38 1.79 10.76
CA GLY A 107 0.56 1.41 11.89
C GLY A 107 -0.25 2.59 12.40
N ALA A 108 -1.15 2.35 13.33
CA ALA A 108 -2.04 3.36 13.92
C ALA A 108 -2.81 4.15 12.85
N GLY A 109 -3.11 3.50 11.72
CA GLY A 109 -3.87 4.11 10.65
C GLY A 109 -3.09 5.04 9.74
N MET A 110 -1.77 5.04 9.84
CA MET A 110 -0.90 5.92 9.05
C MET A 110 0.24 5.17 8.40
N VAL A 111 0.65 5.61 7.22
CA VAL A 111 1.91 5.20 6.61
C VAL A 111 2.71 6.47 6.35
N ASN A 112 3.85 6.59 6.98
CA ASN A 112 4.75 7.72 6.81
C ASN A 112 6.02 7.24 6.10
N ILE A 113 6.34 7.88 4.97
CA ILE A 113 7.51 7.55 4.18
C ILE A 113 8.49 8.72 4.32
N TYR A 114 9.61 8.49 5.00
CA TYR A 114 10.63 9.51 5.20
C TYR A 114 11.67 9.41 4.09
N ILE A 115 11.89 10.53 3.43
CA ILE A 115 12.80 10.63 2.30
C ILE A 115 14.20 10.92 2.82
N PRO A 116 15.22 10.13 2.42
CA PRO A 116 16.57 10.37 2.89
C PRO A 116 17.15 11.70 2.37
N HIS A 117 17.96 12.36 3.19
CA HIS A 117 18.64 13.60 2.81
C HIS A 117 19.96 13.27 2.15
N ASN A 118 20.03 13.44 0.84
CA ASN A 118 21.28 13.41 0.10
C ASN A 118 21.14 14.34 -1.12
N PRO A 119 22.25 14.72 -1.77
CA PRO A 119 22.19 15.70 -2.86
C PRO A 119 21.24 15.30 -3.99
N LEU A 120 21.17 14.00 -4.33
CA LEU A 120 20.32 13.53 -5.40
C LEU A 120 18.84 13.69 -5.03
N PHE A 121 18.45 13.23 -3.82
CA PHE A 121 17.07 13.33 -3.37
C PHE A 121 16.65 14.77 -3.12
N ASP A 122 17.57 15.61 -2.64
CA ASP A 122 17.29 17.04 -2.44
C ASP A 122 16.96 17.72 -3.77
N ILE A 123 17.62 17.33 -4.85
CA ILE A 123 17.33 17.85 -6.18
C ILE A 123 15.98 17.37 -6.67
N ILE A 124 15.65 16.08 -6.49
CA ILE A 124 14.44 15.45 -6.99
C ILE A 124 13.21 15.89 -6.19
N PHE A 125 13.30 15.80 -4.87
CA PHE A 125 12.15 16.00 -3.97
C PHE A 125 12.11 17.42 -3.38
N GLY A 126 13.21 18.16 -3.44
CA GLY A 126 13.26 19.50 -2.87
C GLY A 126 13.14 19.47 -1.35
N ASP A 127 12.19 20.22 -0.83
CA ASP A 127 11.92 20.31 0.61
C ASP A 127 10.97 19.24 1.13
N LEU A 128 10.55 18.31 0.27
CA LEU A 128 9.66 17.22 0.67
C LEU A 128 10.45 16.21 1.51
N GLY A 129 10.26 16.23 2.82
CA GLY A 129 10.96 15.34 3.74
C GLY A 129 10.18 14.07 4.08
N MET A 130 8.87 14.10 3.93
CA MET A 130 8.01 13.00 4.31
C MET A 130 6.72 13.01 3.48
N VAL A 131 6.24 11.81 3.13
CA VAL A 131 4.91 11.62 2.55
C VAL A 131 4.08 10.82 3.55
N SER A 132 2.88 11.29 3.84
CA SER A 132 1.99 10.63 4.80
C SER A 132 0.72 10.18 4.10
N ILE A 133 0.33 8.93 4.36
CA ILE A 133 -0.89 8.32 3.81
C ILE A 133 -1.71 7.84 5.01
N ASN A 134 -2.96 8.28 5.11
CA ASN A 134 -3.82 7.89 6.23
C ASN A 134 -4.80 6.79 5.83
N ALA A 135 -5.54 6.28 6.81
CA ALA A 135 -6.50 5.19 6.58
C ALA A 135 -7.62 5.61 5.62
N ASP A 136 -7.98 6.90 5.58
CA ASP A 136 -9.01 7.37 4.65
C ASP A 136 -8.53 7.30 3.20
N ASP A 137 -7.24 7.52 2.96
CA ASP A 137 -6.65 7.32 1.64
C ASP A 137 -6.73 5.85 1.22
N LEU A 138 -6.58 4.94 2.18
CA LEU A 138 -6.67 3.50 1.91
C LEU A 138 -8.10 3.07 1.56
N LEU A 139 -9.12 3.80 2.01
CA LEU A 139 -10.50 3.51 1.62
C LEU A 139 -10.72 3.64 0.11
N GLU A 140 -9.89 4.40 -0.58
CA GLU A 140 -9.96 4.50 -2.04
C GLU A 140 -9.73 3.14 -2.71
N ILE A 141 -8.99 2.25 -2.06
CA ILE A 141 -8.73 0.90 -2.59
C ILE A 141 -10.04 0.13 -2.78
N LYS A 142 -11.02 0.37 -1.91
CA LYS A 142 -12.31 -0.29 -2.00
C LYS A 142 -12.96 -0.06 -3.36
N SER A 143 -12.82 1.14 -3.92
CA SER A 143 -13.40 1.45 -5.23
C SER A 143 -12.72 0.68 -6.37
N LEU A 144 -11.48 0.24 -6.18
CA LEU A 144 -10.73 -0.52 -7.20
C LEU A 144 -11.25 -1.94 -7.38
N PHE A 145 -11.93 -2.48 -6.38
CA PHE A 145 -12.57 -3.78 -6.49
C PHE A 145 -13.95 -3.71 -7.15
N GLY A 146 -14.46 -2.50 -7.37
CA GLY A 146 -15.72 -2.30 -8.05
C GLY A 146 -16.92 -2.81 -7.26
N ASN A 147 -18.02 -3.02 -7.98
CA ASN A 147 -19.28 -3.50 -7.41
C ASN A 147 -19.46 -4.99 -7.70
N GLU A 148 -18.56 -5.80 -7.21
CA GLU A 148 -18.52 -7.22 -7.50
C GLU A 148 -19.48 -8.06 -6.67
N GLU A 149 -20.55 -7.53 -6.29
CA GLU A 149 -21.50 -8.29 -5.49
C GLU A 149 -22.62 -8.92 -6.26
#